data_87846a5cb543be0f224459919230d101
#
_entry.id   87846a5cb543be0f224459919230d101
#
_cell.length_a   1.000
_cell.length_b   1.000
_cell.length_c   1.000
_cell.angle_alpha   90.00
_cell.angle_beta   90.00
_cell.angle_gamma   90.00
#
_symmetry.space_group_name_H-M   'P 1'
#
loop_
_entity.id
_entity.type
_entity.pdbx_description
1 polymer ?
#
loop_
_entity_poly.entity_id
_entity_poly.type
_entity_poly.pdbx_seq_one_letter_code
_entity_poly.pdbx_strand_id
1 'polypeptide(L)'
;MTLRIGDTAPDFEADTTEGPIRFHDWMGDGWAVLFSHPKDFTPVCTTELGYMAKVKPDFDSRNVKVLGMSVDPVDRHTVWFNDIEATQGHAPNYPLIGDVDYKVSKLYDMLPDDVEGDPLERTPADNQTVRNVVVVDPDKKVKLILAYPLTTGRNFDEVLRVIDSLQLTARHKLATPVNWRQGDDVIIAGSVSDDEARETYPEGWTAPRPYLRIVPQPAEGG
;
A
#
# COMPACT_ATOMS: atom_id res chain seq x y z
N MET A 1 2.88 -19.91 -2.01
CA MET A 1 4.24 -19.31 -1.95
C MET A 1 4.06 -17.96 -1.29
N THR A 2 4.72 -17.72 -0.16
CA THR A 2 4.52 -16.47 0.61
C THR A 2 5.12 -15.29 -0.12
N LEU A 3 4.35 -14.23 -0.33
CA LEU A 3 4.76 -13.00 -1.00
C LEU A 3 5.82 -12.25 -0.17
N ARG A 4 6.89 -11.76 -0.80
CA ARG A 4 8.00 -11.08 -0.14
C ARG A 4 8.30 -9.73 -0.78
N ILE A 5 8.94 -8.84 -0.02
CA ILE A 5 9.51 -7.60 -0.56
C ILE A 5 10.56 -7.96 -1.63
N GLY A 6 10.45 -7.32 -2.80
CA GLY A 6 11.29 -7.57 -3.97
C GLY A 6 10.73 -8.58 -4.96
N ASP A 7 9.74 -9.39 -4.58
CA ASP A 7 9.04 -10.26 -5.53
C ASP A 7 8.30 -9.42 -6.58
N THR A 8 8.08 -10.00 -7.75
CA THR A 8 7.12 -9.42 -8.69
C THR A 8 5.72 -9.63 -8.15
N ALA A 9 4.96 -8.56 -7.97
CA ALA A 9 3.56 -8.63 -7.57
C ALA A 9 2.78 -9.51 -8.55
N PRO A 10 2.06 -10.55 -8.09
CA PRO A 10 1.29 -11.41 -8.98
C PRO A 10 0.27 -10.59 -9.79
N ASP A 11 0.22 -10.82 -11.11
CA ASP A 11 -0.82 -10.26 -11.95
C ASP A 11 -2.11 -11.09 -11.82
N PHE A 12 -3.25 -10.42 -11.92
CA PHE A 12 -4.56 -11.07 -11.83
C PHE A 12 -5.63 -10.28 -12.60
N GLU A 13 -6.71 -10.97 -12.94
CA GLU A 13 -7.95 -10.37 -13.40
C GLU A 13 -9.00 -10.49 -12.31
N ALA A 14 -9.75 -9.42 -12.06
CA ALA A 14 -10.81 -9.37 -11.06
C ALA A 14 -11.92 -8.40 -11.43
N ASP A 15 -13.14 -8.71 -10.98
CA ASP A 15 -14.26 -7.79 -11.04
C ASP A 15 -14.19 -6.78 -9.91
N THR A 16 -14.44 -5.51 -10.22
CA THR A 16 -14.46 -4.41 -9.25
C THR A 16 -15.73 -3.59 -9.35
N THR A 17 -15.92 -2.72 -8.38
CA THR A 17 -17.02 -1.73 -8.39
C THR A 17 -16.95 -0.75 -9.55
N GLU A 18 -15.83 -0.66 -10.26
CA GLU A 18 -15.63 0.20 -11.44
C GLU A 18 -15.49 -0.62 -12.74
N GLY A 19 -15.85 -1.91 -12.71
CA GLY A 19 -15.74 -2.85 -13.81
C GLY A 19 -14.54 -3.78 -13.69
N PRO A 20 -14.36 -4.71 -14.65
CA PRO A 20 -13.27 -5.69 -14.62
C PRO A 20 -11.92 -5.01 -14.86
N ILE A 21 -10.89 -5.47 -14.14
CA ILE A 21 -9.53 -5.02 -14.32
C ILE A 21 -8.57 -6.19 -14.52
N ARG A 22 -7.44 -5.93 -15.21
CA ARG A 22 -6.21 -6.69 -15.08
C ARG A 22 -5.21 -5.84 -14.30
N PHE A 23 -4.70 -6.34 -13.20
CA PHE A 23 -4.00 -5.54 -12.20
C PHE A 23 -2.79 -4.77 -12.75
N HIS A 24 -1.91 -5.44 -13.51
CA HIS A 24 -0.74 -4.78 -14.07
C HIS A 24 -1.09 -3.73 -15.12
N ASP A 25 -2.09 -4.00 -15.97
CA ASP A 25 -2.57 -3.05 -16.97
C ASP A 25 -3.25 -1.86 -16.28
N TRP A 26 -4.08 -2.14 -15.26
CA TRP A 26 -4.78 -1.13 -14.50
C TRP A 26 -3.82 -0.19 -13.76
N MET A 27 -2.75 -0.72 -13.12
CA MET A 27 -1.79 0.14 -12.44
C MET A 27 -0.94 0.98 -13.41
N GLY A 28 -0.70 0.50 -14.64
CA GLY A 28 0.12 1.20 -15.64
C GLY A 28 1.54 1.42 -15.14
N ASP A 29 2.11 2.60 -15.42
CA ASP A 29 3.47 3.00 -15.03
C ASP A 29 3.53 3.73 -13.67
N GLY A 30 2.44 3.69 -12.90
CA GLY A 30 2.34 4.28 -11.57
C GLY A 30 2.67 3.30 -10.45
N TRP A 31 2.60 3.78 -9.24
CA TRP A 31 2.58 2.96 -8.02
C TRP A 31 1.16 2.45 -7.76
N ALA A 32 1.05 1.37 -7.00
CA ALA A 32 -0.24 0.89 -6.54
C ALA A 32 -0.22 0.50 -5.06
N VAL A 33 -1.35 0.72 -4.40
CA VAL A 33 -1.67 0.18 -3.08
C VAL A 33 -2.83 -0.79 -3.24
N LEU A 34 -2.59 -2.06 -2.97
CA LEU A 34 -3.63 -3.07 -2.81
C LEU A 34 -3.85 -3.31 -1.33
N PHE A 35 -5.08 -3.14 -0.85
CA PHE A 35 -5.39 -3.38 0.55
C PHE A 35 -6.66 -4.22 0.72
N SER A 36 -6.65 -5.14 1.68
CA SER A 36 -7.81 -5.97 2.00
C SER A 36 -8.54 -5.47 3.24
N HIS A 37 -9.85 -5.69 3.28
CA HIS A 37 -10.66 -5.53 4.49
C HIS A 37 -11.43 -6.82 4.80
N PRO A 38 -11.65 -7.16 6.07
CA PRO A 38 -12.20 -8.45 6.46
C PRO A 38 -13.61 -8.72 5.94
N LYS A 39 -14.51 -7.73 6.02
CA LYS A 39 -15.93 -7.92 5.67
C LYS A 39 -16.68 -6.61 5.54
N ASP A 40 -17.59 -6.56 4.57
CA ASP A 40 -18.53 -5.45 4.39
C ASP A 40 -19.50 -5.32 5.58
N PHE A 41 -20.03 -4.11 5.77
CA PHE A 41 -20.98 -3.77 6.84
C PHE A 41 -20.42 -4.08 8.25
N THR A 42 -19.13 -3.81 8.48
CA THR A 42 -18.50 -3.95 9.77
C THR A 42 -17.90 -2.63 10.27
N PRO A 43 -17.85 -2.37 11.58
CA PRO A 43 -17.51 -1.04 12.10
C PRO A 43 -16.11 -0.55 11.71
N VAL A 44 -15.08 -1.36 11.92
CA VAL A 44 -13.69 -0.95 11.63
C VAL A 44 -13.48 -0.75 10.14
N CYS A 45 -14.02 -1.66 9.30
CA CYS A 45 -13.90 -1.53 7.84
C CYS A 45 -14.60 -0.27 7.33
N THR A 46 -15.77 0.09 7.87
CA THR A 46 -16.47 1.34 7.55
C THR A 46 -15.58 2.55 7.79
N THR A 47 -14.92 2.62 8.95
CA THR A 47 -14.02 3.74 9.26
C THR A 47 -12.79 3.77 8.36
N GLU A 48 -12.22 2.61 8.02
CA GLU A 48 -11.05 2.51 7.15
C GLU A 48 -11.35 2.94 5.71
N LEU A 49 -12.46 2.44 5.13
CA LEU A 49 -12.79 2.74 3.74
C LEU A 49 -13.17 4.22 3.56
N GLY A 50 -13.89 4.79 4.51
CA GLY A 50 -14.21 6.22 4.50
C GLY A 50 -12.97 7.09 4.68
N TYR A 51 -12.03 6.70 5.58
CA TYR A 51 -10.78 7.43 5.73
C TYR A 51 -9.89 7.32 4.48
N MET A 52 -9.78 6.14 3.86
CA MET A 52 -9.06 5.98 2.60
C MET A 52 -9.67 6.88 1.51
N ALA A 53 -11.01 6.95 1.41
CA ALA A 53 -11.68 7.84 0.44
C ALA A 53 -11.32 9.31 0.69
N LYS A 54 -11.23 9.73 1.95
CA LYS A 54 -10.82 11.08 2.35
C LYS A 54 -9.39 11.41 1.90
N VAL A 55 -8.45 10.47 2.08
CA VAL A 55 -7.03 10.69 1.76
C VAL A 55 -6.63 10.21 0.36
N LYS A 56 -7.56 9.68 -0.42
CA LYS A 56 -7.32 9.25 -1.82
C LYS A 56 -6.65 10.33 -2.68
N PRO A 57 -7.03 11.62 -2.60
CA PRO A 57 -6.33 12.68 -3.34
C PRO A 57 -4.83 12.79 -3.02
N ASP A 58 -4.42 12.45 -1.79
CA ASP A 58 -3.00 12.44 -1.40
C ASP A 58 -2.24 11.29 -2.08
N PHE A 59 -2.88 10.13 -2.29
CA PHE A 59 -2.33 9.04 -3.10
C PHE A 59 -2.23 9.44 -4.58
N ASP A 60 -3.28 10.08 -5.12
CA ASP A 60 -3.30 10.53 -6.53
C ASP A 60 -2.20 11.53 -6.83
N SER A 61 -1.96 12.48 -5.93
CA SER A 61 -0.89 13.48 -6.07
C SER A 61 0.52 12.86 -6.14
N ARG A 62 0.67 11.63 -5.65
CA ARG A 62 1.89 10.82 -5.67
C ARG A 62 1.95 9.82 -6.83
N ASN A 63 1.00 9.88 -7.77
CA ASN A 63 0.83 8.88 -8.83
C ASN A 63 0.69 7.46 -8.28
N VAL A 64 -0.11 7.29 -7.23
CA VAL A 64 -0.39 6.01 -6.57
C VAL A 64 -1.86 5.66 -6.75
N LYS A 65 -2.13 4.57 -7.43
CA LYS A 65 -3.49 4.01 -7.56
C LYS A 65 -3.84 3.19 -6.32
N VAL A 66 -5.08 3.33 -5.87
CA VAL A 66 -5.61 2.63 -4.70
C VAL A 66 -6.62 1.58 -5.15
N LEU A 67 -6.45 0.35 -4.68
CA LEU A 67 -7.34 -0.79 -4.97
C LEU A 67 -7.66 -1.50 -3.66
N GLY A 68 -8.92 -1.48 -3.28
CA GLY A 68 -9.40 -2.21 -2.12
C GLY A 68 -9.93 -3.59 -2.51
N MET A 69 -10.05 -4.51 -1.54
CA MET A 69 -10.64 -5.83 -1.77
C MET A 69 -11.21 -6.44 -0.50
N SER A 70 -12.23 -7.26 -0.70
CA SER A 70 -12.64 -8.31 0.25
C SER A 70 -13.20 -9.52 -0.50
N VAL A 71 -13.57 -10.54 0.24
CA VAL A 71 -14.24 -11.73 -0.32
C VAL A 71 -15.75 -11.54 -0.49
N ASP A 72 -16.30 -10.40 -0.10
CA ASP A 72 -17.69 -10.04 -0.39
C ASP A 72 -17.87 -9.73 -1.90
N PRO A 73 -19.06 -9.96 -2.48
CA PRO A 73 -19.32 -9.68 -3.89
C PRO A 73 -19.43 -8.16 -4.18
N VAL A 74 -19.13 -7.78 -5.42
CA VAL A 74 -19.09 -6.37 -5.88
C VAL A 74 -20.39 -5.61 -5.63
N ASP A 75 -21.53 -6.23 -5.84
CA ASP A 75 -22.85 -5.60 -5.61
C ASP A 75 -23.07 -5.25 -4.13
N ARG A 76 -22.52 -6.06 -3.21
CA ARG A 76 -22.56 -5.80 -1.77
C ARG A 76 -21.71 -4.57 -1.42
N HIS A 77 -20.52 -4.41 -1.98
CA HIS A 77 -19.69 -3.22 -1.83
C HIS A 77 -20.44 -1.96 -2.23
N THR A 78 -21.07 -1.99 -3.40
CA THR A 78 -21.79 -0.85 -3.96
C THR A 78 -22.95 -0.39 -3.05
N VAL A 79 -23.68 -1.32 -2.46
CA VAL A 79 -24.76 -0.98 -1.52
C VAL A 79 -24.17 -0.35 -0.25
N TRP A 80 -23.05 -0.84 0.23
CA TRP A 80 -22.42 -0.37 1.46
C TRP A 80 -21.80 1.05 1.35
N PHE A 81 -21.47 1.52 0.17
CA PHE A 81 -20.91 2.86 -0.05
C PHE A 81 -21.81 3.97 0.54
N ASN A 82 -23.12 3.81 0.50
CA ASN A 82 -24.05 4.77 1.10
C ASN A 82 -23.90 4.87 2.63
N ASP A 83 -23.70 3.73 3.32
CA ASP A 83 -23.52 3.71 4.76
C ASP A 83 -22.15 4.31 5.14
N ILE A 84 -21.10 4.03 4.34
CA ILE A 84 -19.79 4.62 4.53
C ILE A 84 -19.87 6.14 4.38
N GLU A 85 -20.49 6.65 3.32
CA GLU A 85 -20.67 8.08 3.10
C GLU A 85 -21.47 8.74 4.24
N ALA A 86 -22.59 8.13 4.63
CA ALA A 86 -23.44 8.66 5.69
C ALA A 86 -22.75 8.74 7.05
N THR A 87 -21.81 7.85 7.33
CA THR A 87 -21.13 7.76 8.62
C THR A 87 -19.75 8.42 8.66
N GLN A 88 -19.02 8.43 7.52
CA GLN A 88 -17.66 8.95 7.43
C GLN A 88 -17.54 10.24 6.60
N GLY A 89 -18.62 10.65 5.91
CA GLY A 89 -18.65 11.85 5.08
C GLY A 89 -17.95 11.69 3.71
N HIS A 90 -17.46 10.51 3.38
CA HIS A 90 -16.79 10.20 2.12
C HIS A 90 -17.17 8.80 1.64
N ALA A 91 -17.78 8.69 0.46
CA ALA A 91 -17.97 7.41 -0.21
C ALA A 91 -16.63 6.92 -0.80
N PRO A 92 -16.38 5.60 -0.85
CA PRO A 92 -15.22 5.07 -1.59
C PRO A 92 -15.19 5.61 -3.03
N ASN A 93 -14.05 6.18 -3.40
CA ASN A 93 -13.76 6.81 -4.69
C ASN A 93 -12.58 6.12 -5.39
N TYR A 94 -12.47 4.83 -5.17
CA TYR A 94 -11.49 3.90 -5.72
C TYR A 94 -12.16 2.53 -5.89
N PRO A 95 -11.68 1.69 -6.84
CA PRO A 95 -12.28 0.39 -7.06
C PRO A 95 -12.10 -0.57 -5.87
N LEU A 96 -13.15 -1.38 -5.63
CA LEU A 96 -13.13 -2.49 -4.68
C LEU A 96 -13.34 -3.80 -5.42
N ILE A 97 -12.44 -4.77 -5.23
CA ILE A 97 -12.53 -6.12 -5.76
C ILE A 97 -13.49 -6.96 -4.93
N GLY A 98 -14.40 -7.68 -5.58
CA GLY A 98 -15.18 -8.76 -4.98
C GLY A 98 -14.51 -10.11 -5.24
N ASP A 99 -13.63 -10.56 -4.33
CA ASP A 99 -12.82 -11.78 -4.47
C ASP A 99 -13.56 -13.03 -3.94
N VAL A 100 -14.75 -13.29 -4.48
CA VAL A 100 -15.66 -14.37 -4.01
C VAL A 100 -15.09 -15.78 -4.17
N ASP A 101 -14.11 -15.97 -5.04
CA ASP A 101 -13.42 -17.23 -5.30
C ASP A 101 -12.05 -17.33 -4.62
N TYR A 102 -11.70 -16.35 -3.79
CA TYR A 102 -10.43 -16.26 -3.06
C TYR A 102 -9.16 -16.24 -3.93
N LYS A 103 -9.28 -15.90 -5.17
CA LYS A 103 -8.17 -15.94 -6.13
C LYS A 103 -7.10 -14.91 -5.75
N VAL A 104 -7.48 -13.67 -5.54
CA VAL A 104 -6.56 -12.57 -5.22
C VAL A 104 -6.07 -12.69 -3.77
N SER A 105 -6.96 -12.97 -2.82
CA SER A 105 -6.58 -13.12 -1.41
C SER A 105 -5.58 -14.26 -1.17
N LYS A 106 -5.66 -15.37 -1.93
CA LYS A 106 -4.65 -16.44 -1.89
C LYS A 106 -3.34 -16.04 -2.53
N LEU A 107 -3.38 -15.33 -3.67
CA LEU A 107 -2.17 -14.85 -4.36
C LEU A 107 -1.33 -13.90 -3.49
N TYR A 108 -2.00 -13.10 -2.67
CA TYR A 108 -1.38 -12.05 -1.85
C TYR A 108 -1.28 -12.38 -0.36
N ASP A 109 -1.46 -13.66 0.01
CA ASP A 109 -1.38 -14.15 1.40
C ASP A 109 -2.24 -13.32 2.38
N MET A 110 -3.48 -13.00 1.99
CA MET A 110 -4.39 -12.15 2.75
C MET A 110 -5.38 -12.92 3.65
N LEU A 111 -5.28 -14.23 3.69
CA LEU A 111 -6.13 -15.07 4.53
C LEU A 111 -5.42 -15.36 5.87
N PRO A 112 -6.16 -15.37 7.00
CA PRO A 112 -5.59 -15.74 8.29
C PRO A 112 -5.19 -17.22 8.31
N ASP A 113 -4.18 -17.56 9.10
CA ASP A 113 -3.64 -18.93 9.24
C ASP A 113 -4.49 -19.80 10.18
N ASP A 114 -5.23 -19.18 11.09
CA ASP A 114 -6.00 -19.82 12.16
C ASP A 114 -7.41 -20.28 11.76
N VAL A 115 -7.73 -20.23 10.47
CA VAL A 115 -9.04 -20.67 9.98
C VAL A 115 -9.03 -22.17 9.71
N GLU A 116 -9.79 -22.92 10.49
CA GLU A 116 -9.93 -24.38 10.34
C GLU A 116 -10.64 -24.77 9.04
N GLY A 117 -10.25 -25.92 8.47
CA GLY A 117 -10.81 -26.50 7.25
C GLY A 117 -9.99 -26.29 6.00
N ASP A 118 -10.41 -26.91 4.89
CA ASP A 118 -9.77 -26.74 3.58
C ASP A 118 -9.97 -25.30 3.08
N PRO A 119 -8.89 -24.55 2.79
CA PRO A 119 -9.01 -23.21 2.19
C PRO A 119 -9.87 -23.15 0.94
N LEU A 120 -10.01 -24.27 0.22
CA LEU A 120 -10.81 -24.37 -1.01
C LEU A 120 -12.31 -24.59 -0.74
N GLU A 121 -12.68 -25.03 0.47
CA GLU A 121 -14.07 -25.30 0.87
C GLU A 121 -14.69 -24.16 1.69
N ARG A 122 -13.93 -23.09 1.97
CA ARG A 122 -14.40 -21.97 2.76
C ARG A 122 -15.42 -21.11 2.02
N THR A 123 -16.48 -20.72 2.73
CA THR A 123 -17.49 -19.79 2.20
C THR A 123 -17.08 -18.33 2.51
N PRO A 124 -17.64 -17.34 1.81
CA PRO A 124 -17.44 -15.93 2.15
C PRO A 124 -17.81 -15.57 3.60
N ALA A 125 -18.63 -16.39 4.27
CA ALA A 125 -18.96 -16.21 5.69
C ALA A 125 -17.82 -16.66 6.62
N ASP A 126 -17.03 -17.64 6.19
CA ASP A 126 -15.96 -18.27 6.97
C ASP A 126 -14.59 -17.61 6.73
N ASN A 127 -14.44 -16.91 5.59
CA ASN A 127 -13.18 -16.29 5.20
C ASN A 127 -13.28 -14.76 5.20
N GLN A 128 -12.78 -14.21 6.27
CA GLN A 128 -12.48 -12.79 6.34
C GLN A 128 -10.99 -12.62 6.06
N THR A 129 -10.63 -11.80 5.07
CA THR A 129 -9.23 -11.46 4.84
C THR A 129 -8.68 -10.70 6.04
N VAL A 130 -7.39 -10.85 6.36
CA VAL A 130 -6.71 -9.96 7.29
C VAL A 130 -6.63 -8.54 6.70
N ARG A 131 -6.23 -7.55 7.50
CA ARG A 131 -6.08 -6.16 7.04
C ARG A 131 -4.70 -5.95 6.45
N ASN A 132 -4.46 -6.49 5.25
CA ASN A 132 -3.20 -6.31 4.54
C ASN A 132 -3.15 -4.99 3.78
N VAL A 133 -1.94 -4.47 3.61
CA VAL A 133 -1.57 -3.44 2.65
C VAL A 133 -0.33 -3.91 1.90
N VAL A 134 -0.38 -3.92 0.59
CA VAL A 134 0.76 -4.21 -0.29
C VAL A 134 0.99 -3.01 -1.17
N VAL A 135 2.21 -2.45 -1.14
CA VAL A 135 2.63 -1.37 -2.04
C VAL A 135 3.49 -1.95 -3.15
N VAL A 136 3.13 -1.63 -4.39
CA VAL A 136 3.78 -2.10 -5.61
C VAL A 136 4.34 -0.91 -6.38
N ASP A 137 5.60 -0.99 -6.80
CA ASP A 137 6.26 0.05 -7.60
C ASP A 137 5.95 -0.05 -9.12
N PRO A 138 6.37 0.92 -9.94
CA PRO A 138 6.17 0.88 -11.40
C PRO A 138 6.74 -0.36 -12.09
N ASP A 139 7.82 -0.95 -11.56
CA ASP A 139 8.44 -2.18 -12.07
C ASP A 139 7.71 -3.44 -11.61
N LYS A 140 6.52 -3.28 -11.04
CA LYS A 140 5.69 -4.37 -10.50
C LYS A 140 6.35 -5.12 -9.34
N LYS A 141 7.23 -4.45 -8.59
CA LYS A 141 7.89 -5.04 -7.42
C LYS A 141 7.17 -4.67 -6.13
N VAL A 142 6.99 -5.66 -5.28
CA VAL A 142 6.47 -5.46 -3.92
C VAL A 142 7.50 -4.69 -3.10
N LYS A 143 7.11 -3.54 -2.56
CA LYS A 143 7.99 -2.65 -1.78
C LYS A 143 7.63 -2.57 -0.30
N LEU A 144 6.39 -2.84 0.04
CA LEU A 144 5.91 -2.86 1.42
C LEU A 144 4.83 -3.91 1.56
N ILE A 145 4.82 -4.60 2.69
CA ILE A 145 3.72 -5.46 3.15
C ILE A 145 3.46 -5.09 4.62
N LEU A 146 2.23 -4.70 4.93
CA LEU A 146 1.75 -4.51 6.29
C LEU A 146 0.57 -5.44 6.53
N ALA A 147 0.56 -6.12 7.66
CA ALA A 147 -0.56 -6.97 8.07
C ALA A 147 -1.03 -6.59 9.47
N TYR A 148 -2.31 -6.33 9.60
CA TYR A 148 -2.97 -5.98 10.85
C TYR A 148 -4.01 -7.03 11.20
N PRO A 149 -4.20 -7.33 12.50
CA PRO A 149 -5.28 -8.23 12.93
C PRO A 149 -6.65 -7.60 12.68
N LEU A 150 -7.68 -8.43 12.62
CA LEU A 150 -9.07 -8.02 12.32
C LEU A 150 -9.59 -6.87 13.20
N THR A 151 -9.14 -6.83 14.46
CA THR A 151 -9.60 -5.89 15.48
C THR A 151 -8.93 -4.52 15.46
N THR A 152 -7.88 -4.35 14.64
CA THR A 152 -7.04 -3.14 14.65
C THR A 152 -7.14 -2.40 13.31
N GLY A 153 -7.73 -1.20 13.33
CA GLY A 153 -7.75 -0.29 12.17
C GLY A 153 -6.35 0.18 11.81
N ARG A 154 -6.10 0.32 10.50
CA ARG A 154 -4.79 0.72 9.96
C ARG A 154 -4.55 2.21 10.08
N ASN A 155 -3.27 2.59 10.05
CA ASN A 155 -2.81 3.96 9.93
C ASN A 155 -2.43 4.24 8.46
N PHE A 156 -3.32 4.84 7.68
CA PHE A 156 -3.04 5.16 6.27
C PHE A 156 -2.10 6.36 6.09
N ASP A 157 -1.96 7.23 7.09
CA ASP A 157 -0.94 8.30 7.08
C ASP A 157 0.47 7.69 7.11
N GLU A 158 0.66 6.57 7.82
CA GLU A 158 1.92 5.82 7.78
C GLU A 158 2.15 5.18 6.40
N VAL A 159 1.11 4.70 5.74
CA VAL A 159 1.24 4.18 4.36
C VAL A 159 1.69 5.30 3.41
N LEU A 160 1.10 6.49 3.49
CA LEU A 160 1.52 7.67 2.73
C LEU A 160 2.97 8.05 3.04
N ARG A 161 3.35 8.11 4.32
CA ARG A 161 4.72 8.40 4.75
C ARG A 161 5.74 7.42 4.17
N VAL A 162 5.41 6.12 4.17
CA VAL A 162 6.31 5.10 3.60
C VAL A 162 6.38 5.21 2.08
N ILE A 163 5.28 5.55 1.40
CA ILE A 163 5.27 5.81 -0.06
C ILE A 163 6.20 6.98 -0.39
N ASP A 164 6.13 8.09 0.36
CA ASP A 164 7.04 9.23 0.17
C ASP A 164 8.51 8.79 0.31
N SER A 165 8.82 7.99 1.33
CA SER A 165 10.15 7.42 1.51
C SER A 165 10.58 6.52 0.35
N LEU A 166 9.70 5.61 -0.10
CA LEU A 166 9.98 4.69 -1.20
C LEU A 166 10.22 5.43 -2.52
N GLN A 167 9.41 6.44 -2.80
CA GLN A 167 9.56 7.25 -4.02
C GLN A 167 10.83 8.10 -4.00
N LEU A 168 11.19 8.67 -2.84
CA LEU A 168 12.45 9.40 -2.68
C LEU A 168 13.66 8.48 -2.91
N THR A 169 13.68 7.31 -2.25
CA THR A 169 14.79 6.37 -2.34
C THR A 169 14.88 5.63 -3.67
N ALA A 170 13.79 5.58 -4.45
CA ALA A 170 13.82 5.09 -5.83
C ALA A 170 14.50 6.06 -6.79
N ARG A 171 14.41 7.37 -6.52
CA ARG A 171 15.01 8.42 -7.35
C ARG A 171 16.44 8.76 -6.96
N HIS A 172 16.78 8.59 -5.70
CA HIS A 172 18.06 8.99 -5.12
C HIS A 172 18.71 7.84 -4.35
N LYS A 173 20.03 7.80 -4.35
CA LYS A 173 20.81 6.84 -3.55
C LYS A 173 20.85 7.26 -2.08
N LEU A 174 19.70 7.32 -1.46
CA LEU A 174 19.47 7.77 -0.08
C LEU A 174 18.74 6.70 0.73
N ALA A 175 18.72 6.90 2.04
CA ALA A 175 17.88 6.19 2.97
C ALA A 175 17.19 7.20 3.89
N THR A 176 15.97 6.91 4.31
CA THR A 176 15.23 7.74 5.27
C THR A 176 15.46 7.21 6.69
N PRO A 177 15.76 8.07 7.67
CA PRO A 177 15.92 7.67 9.06
C PRO A 177 14.58 7.26 9.71
N VAL A 178 14.67 6.78 10.95
CA VAL A 178 13.49 6.44 11.76
C VAL A 178 12.54 7.64 11.87
N ASN A 179 11.23 7.38 11.73
CA ASN A 179 10.15 8.40 11.80
C ASN A 179 10.27 9.57 10.81
N TRP A 180 11.13 9.44 9.80
CA TRP A 180 11.31 10.46 8.77
C TRP A 180 9.96 10.87 8.14
N ARG A 181 9.84 12.15 7.88
CA ARG A 181 8.75 12.74 7.10
C ARG A 181 9.31 13.57 5.96
N GLN A 182 8.51 13.79 4.94
CA GLN A 182 8.92 14.61 3.80
C GLN A 182 9.39 16.00 4.26
N GLY A 183 10.59 16.38 3.84
CA GLY A 183 11.28 17.61 4.26
C GLY A 183 12.33 17.41 5.36
N ASP A 184 12.32 16.27 6.06
CA ASP A 184 13.36 15.96 7.06
C ASP A 184 14.68 15.55 6.39
N ASP A 185 15.77 15.67 7.11
CA ASP A 185 17.09 15.20 6.68
C ASP A 185 17.09 13.73 6.34
N VAL A 186 17.96 13.34 5.41
CA VAL A 186 18.10 11.97 4.90
C VAL A 186 19.54 11.48 5.05
N ILE A 187 19.74 10.19 4.84
CA ILE A 187 21.03 9.52 4.99
C ILE A 187 21.55 9.15 3.60
N ILE A 188 22.79 9.48 3.28
CA ILE A 188 23.47 9.00 2.08
C ILE A 188 23.62 7.48 2.19
N ALA A 189 23.14 6.74 1.18
CA ALA A 189 23.16 5.28 1.20
C ALA A 189 24.59 4.75 1.40
N GLY A 190 24.73 3.68 2.16
CA GLY A 190 26.04 3.09 2.47
C GLY A 190 26.80 2.55 1.24
N SER A 191 26.12 2.35 0.10
CA SER A 191 26.70 1.95 -1.18
C SER A 191 27.37 3.11 -1.93
N VAL A 192 27.13 4.36 -1.56
CA VAL A 192 27.73 5.55 -2.18
C VAL A 192 29.10 5.79 -1.59
N SER A 193 30.16 5.85 -2.42
CA SER A 193 31.50 6.21 -1.99
C SER A 193 31.59 7.68 -1.54
N ASP A 194 32.66 8.03 -0.79
CA ASP A 194 32.86 9.43 -0.39
C ASP A 194 33.15 10.35 -1.58
N ASP A 195 33.79 9.84 -2.64
CA ASP A 195 34.07 10.62 -3.84
C ASP A 195 32.76 10.89 -4.61
N GLU A 196 31.92 9.89 -4.82
CA GLU A 196 30.59 10.05 -5.43
C GLU A 196 29.69 10.97 -4.57
N ALA A 197 29.77 10.85 -3.23
CA ALA A 197 29.05 11.73 -2.35
C ALA A 197 29.48 13.19 -2.46
N ARG A 198 30.78 13.49 -2.62
CA ARG A 198 31.30 14.85 -2.84
C ARG A 198 30.82 15.47 -4.14
N GLU A 199 30.69 14.65 -5.20
CA GLU A 199 30.17 15.10 -6.48
C GLU A 199 28.66 15.43 -6.38
N THR A 200 27.90 14.59 -5.69
CA THR A 200 26.45 14.74 -5.56
C THR A 200 26.07 15.82 -4.55
N TYR A 201 26.83 15.95 -3.45
CA TYR A 201 26.60 16.88 -2.35
C TYR A 201 27.83 17.80 -2.15
N PRO A 202 28.07 18.78 -3.06
CA PRO A 202 29.26 19.63 -3.02
C PRO A 202 29.33 20.51 -1.78
N GLU A 203 28.20 20.80 -1.13
CA GLU A 203 28.13 21.52 0.15
C GLU A 203 28.55 20.66 1.34
N GLY A 204 28.80 19.36 1.12
CA GLY A 204 29.17 18.38 2.14
C GLY A 204 27.96 17.78 2.88
N TRP A 205 28.27 17.08 3.96
CA TRP A 205 27.29 16.41 4.81
C TRP A 205 27.73 16.44 6.27
N THR A 206 26.78 16.26 7.18
CA THR A 206 27.07 16.03 8.59
C THR A 206 27.35 14.55 8.82
N ALA A 207 28.44 14.21 9.52
CA ALA A 207 28.79 12.83 9.82
C ALA A 207 29.13 12.65 11.31
N PRO A 208 28.13 12.41 12.17
CA PRO A 208 28.36 12.08 13.59
C PRO A 208 29.20 10.83 13.77
N ARG A 209 29.17 9.94 12.78
CA ARG A 209 30.03 8.76 12.63
C ARG A 209 30.36 8.56 11.14
N PRO A 210 31.47 7.90 10.78
CA PRO A 210 31.85 7.70 9.38
C PRO A 210 30.79 6.99 8.53
N TYR A 211 29.96 6.14 9.13
CA TYR A 211 28.89 5.39 8.48
C TYR A 211 27.53 6.12 8.48
N LEU A 212 27.40 7.26 9.16
CA LEU A 212 26.16 8.04 9.28
C LEU A 212 26.36 9.42 8.67
N ARG A 213 26.13 9.50 7.35
CA ARG A 213 26.28 10.71 6.55
C ARG A 213 24.91 11.30 6.28
N ILE A 214 24.63 12.46 6.84
CA ILE A 214 23.31 13.11 6.86
C ILE A 214 23.37 14.36 5.98
N VAL A 215 22.36 14.50 5.11
CA VAL A 215 22.17 15.64 4.21
C VAL A 215 20.72 16.11 4.27
N PRO A 216 20.44 17.38 3.95
CA PRO A 216 19.06 17.81 3.70
C PRO A 216 18.41 16.97 2.59
N GLN A 217 17.09 16.76 2.68
CA GLN A 217 16.35 16.13 1.60
C GLN A 217 16.54 16.92 0.30
N PRO A 218 16.90 16.27 -0.82
CA PRO A 218 16.92 16.93 -2.13
C PRO A 218 15.56 17.52 -2.48
N ALA A 219 15.55 18.71 -3.13
CA ALA A 219 14.32 19.28 -3.65
C ALA A 219 13.66 18.34 -4.68
N GLU A 220 12.35 18.31 -4.72
CA GLU A 220 11.63 17.57 -5.77
C GLU A 220 11.91 18.25 -7.12
N GLY A 221 12.53 17.55 -8.04
CA GLY A 221 12.79 18.04 -9.41
C GLY A 221 14.25 18.38 -9.73
N GLY A 222 15.21 17.86 -8.96
CA GLY A 222 16.63 17.89 -9.35
C GLY A 222 17.01 16.67 -10.19
#